data_e5a851cd2f65b18b817e2165e23a951f
#
_entry.id   e5a851cd2f65b18b817e2165e23a951f
#
_cell.length_a   1.000
_cell.length_b   1.000
_cell.length_c   1.000
_cell.angle_alpha   90.00
_cell.angle_beta   90.00
_cell.angle_gamma   90.00
#
_symmetry.space_group_name_H-M   'P 1'
#
loop_
_entity.id
_entity.type
_entity.pdbx_description
1 polymer ?
#
loop_
_entity_poly.entity_id
_entity_poly.type
_entity_poly.pdbx_seq_one_letter_code
_entity_poly.pdbx_strand_id
1 'polypeptide(L)'
;YRRSLAGPPATDEGERVITLATDNAERVSEYRQVFLPDIIAALATPVLVCLGILVGLDWLTGLALLLACPLIPTLISGFVRLFRKRSSDSRRERARLTARYLDALSNLVLIRILGAGQRVEDDLRRRGETNRGAIMKLLAGNQIVIVVVDGLFSLLFIVMAAGLAMMRWQGGDISATSAMTIVLLSVLLLEPLHQVAAFFYIGMGGIASQK
;
A
#
# COMPACT_ATOMS: atom_id res chain seq x y z
N TYR A 1 37.47 32.55 -30.71
CA TYR A 1 36.31 33.30 -30.15
C TYR A 1 35.02 33.08 -30.96
N ARG A 2 34.60 31.82 -31.22
CA ARG A 2 33.32 31.50 -31.86
C ARG A 2 32.83 30.09 -31.48
N ARG A 3 32.84 29.75 -30.19
CA ARG A 3 32.42 28.39 -29.77
C ARG A 3 31.60 28.33 -28.50
N SER A 4 30.89 29.40 -28.10
CA SER A 4 30.11 29.45 -26.89
C SER A 4 28.66 29.95 -27.07
N LEU A 5 28.07 29.78 -28.26
CA LEU A 5 26.66 30.11 -28.52
C LEU A 5 25.89 28.92 -29.12
N ALA A 6 26.32 27.68 -28.88
CA ALA A 6 25.47 26.52 -29.12
C ALA A 6 24.73 26.22 -27.81
N GLY A 7 23.61 26.83 -27.63
CA GLY A 7 22.58 26.33 -26.67
C GLY A 7 22.23 24.87 -27.04
N PRO A 8 21.71 24.09 -26.13
CA PRO A 8 21.31 22.72 -26.40
C PRO A 8 20.42 22.70 -27.64
N PRO A 9 20.61 21.73 -28.56
CA PRO A 9 19.86 21.71 -29.80
C PRO A 9 18.36 21.66 -29.49
N ALA A 10 17.58 22.51 -30.15
CA ALA A 10 16.14 22.64 -29.99
C ALA A 10 15.37 21.30 -30.14
N THR A 11 16.03 20.27 -30.69
CA THR A 11 15.55 18.90 -30.78
C THR A 11 15.44 18.18 -29.44
N ASP A 12 16.31 18.46 -28.47
CA ASP A 12 16.35 17.77 -27.17
C ASP A 12 15.21 18.26 -26.23
N GLU A 13 14.84 19.54 -26.30
CA GLU A 13 13.68 20.07 -25.59
C GLU A 13 12.36 19.57 -26.20
N GLY A 14 12.29 19.49 -27.53
CA GLY A 14 11.11 18.95 -28.24
C GLY A 14 10.87 17.48 -27.92
N GLU A 15 11.91 16.64 -27.93
CA GLU A 15 11.82 15.24 -27.57
C GLU A 15 11.42 15.06 -26.09
N ARG A 16 11.97 15.86 -25.19
CA ARG A 16 11.58 15.85 -23.76
C ARG A 16 10.12 16.21 -23.54
N VAL A 17 9.64 17.24 -24.22
CA VAL A 17 8.22 17.66 -24.10
C VAL A 17 7.30 16.58 -24.66
N ILE A 18 7.65 15.97 -25.80
CA ILE A 18 6.87 14.88 -26.39
C ILE A 18 6.86 13.66 -25.46
N THR A 19 8.02 13.26 -24.94
CA THR A 19 8.15 12.12 -24.02
C THR A 19 7.33 12.36 -22.74
N LEU A 20 7.44 13.55 -22.15
CA LEU A 20 6.67 13.92 -20.95
C LEU A 20 5.17 13.98 -21.24
N ALA A 21 4.76 14.46 -22.40
CA ALA A 21 3.36 14.51 -22.80
C ALA A 21 2.79 13.10 -23.06
N THR A 22 3.59 12.22 -23.68
CA THR A 22 3.21 10.82 -23.95
C THR A 22 3.11 10.03 -22.64
N ASP A 23 4.12 10.11 -21.78
CA ASP A 23 4.13 9.45 -20.46
C ASP A 23 2.96 9.92 -19.59
N ASN A 24 2.67 11.22 -19.60
CA ASN A 24 1.53 11.75 -18.83
C ASN A 24 0.18 11.32 -19.41
N ALA A 25 0.06 11.27 -20.75
CA ALA A 25 -1.15 10.80 -21.41
C ALA A 25 -1.39 9.31 -21.14
N GLU A 26 -0.34 8.49 -21.19
CA GLU A 26 -0.40 7.08 -20.90
C GLU A 26 -0.78 6.82 -19.42
N ARG A 27 -0.18 7.52 -18.48
CA ARG A 27 -0.54 7.47 -17.04
C ARG A 27 -1.98 7.90 -16.77
N VAL A 28 -2.47 8.92 -17.44
CA VAL A 28 -3.87 9.36 -17.30
C VAL A 28 -4.82 8.34 -17.91
N SER A 29 -4.43 7.72 -19.04
CA SER A 29 -5.21 6.65 -19.66
C SER A 29 -5.27 5.41 -18.77
N GLU A 30 -4.13 4.96 -18.25
CA GLU A 30 -4.03 3.84 -17.30
C GLU A 30 -4.86 4.10 -16.02
N TYR A 31 -4.77 5.31 -15.46
CA TYR A 31 -5.58 5.73 -14.32
C TYR A 31 -7.09 5.63 -14.61
N ARG A 32 -7.53 6.08 -15.79
CA ARG A 32 -8.96 6.06 -16.15
C ARG A 32 -9.47 4.66 -16.53
N GLN A 33 -8.64 3.86 -17.20
CA GLN A 33 -9.06 2.57 -17.75
C GLN A 33 -8.92 1.42 -16.75
N VAL A 34 -7.95 1.48 -15.86
CA VAL A 34 -7.67 0.42 -14.89
C VAL A 34 -8.07 0.83 -13.48
N PHE A 35 -7.53 1.93 -12.99
CA PHE A 35 -7.68 2.31 -11.58
C PHE A 35 -9.10 2.75 -11.18
N LEU A 36 -9.78 3.51 -12.03
CA LEU A 36 -11.15 3.95 -11.72
C LEU A 36 -12.17 2.80 -11.70
N PRO A 37 -12.21 1.90 -12.71
CA PRO A 37 -13.11 0.76 -12.67
C PRO A 37 -12.85 -0.16 -11.48
N ASP A 38 -11.57 -0.41 -11.14
CA ASP A 38 -11.21 -1.26 -10.01
C ASP A 38 -11.67 -0.70 -8.68
N ILE A 39 -11.55 0.62 -8.45
CA ILE A 39 -12.08 1.28 -7.25
C ILE A 39 -13.60 1.15 -7.18
N ILE A 40 -14.29 1.42 -8.29
CA ILE A 40 -15.75 1.34 -8.33
C ILE A 40 -16.20 -0.09 -8.07
N ALA A 41 -15.56 -1.08 -8.69
CA ALA A 41 -15.85 -2.49 -8.47
C ALA A 41 -15.58 -2.90 -7.02
N ALA A 42 -14.43 -2.51 -6.45
CA ALA A 42 -14.06 -2.82 -5.06
C ALA A 42 -15.04 -2.24 -4.04
N LEU A 43 -15.64 -1.07 -4.31
CA LEU A 43 -16.64 -0.45 -3.46
C LEU A 43 -18.06 -0.99 -3.71
N ALA A 44 -18.42 -1.21 -4.95
CA ALA A 44 -19.77 -1.65 -5.33
C ALA A 44 -20.01 -3.13 -4.97
N THR A 45 -19.02 -3.99 -5.17
CA THR A 45 -19.17 -5.45 -4.94
C THR A 45 -19.59 -5.78 -3.51
N PRO A 46 -18.93 -5.28 -2.43
CA PRO A 46 -19.36 -5.56 -1.07
C PRO A 46 -20.77 -5.08 -0.78
N VAL A 47 -21.12 -3.89 -1.27
CA VAL A 47 -22.46 -3.33 -1.05
C VAL A 47 -23.52 -4.18 -1.75
N LEU A 48 -23.31 -4.57 -3.01
CA LEU A 48 -24.24 -5.39 -3.75
C LEU A 48 -24.42 -6.78 -3.14
N VAL A 49 -23.32 -7.41 -2.70
CA VAL A 49 -23.39 -8.73 -2.06
C VAL A 49 -24.11 -8.64 -0.71
N CYS A 50 -23.79 -7.64 0.12
CA CYS A 50 -24.49 -7.43 1.39
C CYS A 50 -25.98 -7.13 1.21
N LEU A 51 -26.35 -6.34 0.20
CA LEU A 51 -27.75 -6.11 -0.16
C LEU A 51 -28.42 -7.40 -0.66
N GLY A 52 -27.73 -8.23 -1.43
CA GLY A 52 -28.22 -9.54 -1.84
C GLY A 52 -28.48 -10.46 -0.66
N ILE A 53 -27.60 -10.50 0.32
CA ILE A 53 -27.81 -11.24 1.59
C ILE A 53 -29.00 -10.67 2.36
N LEU A 54 -29.08 -9.37 2.47
CA LEU A 54 -30.12 -8.65 3.23
C LEU A 54 -31.53 -8.93 2.67
N VAL A 55 -31.67 -8.92 1.36
CA VAL A 55 -33.01 -9.10 0.70
C VAL A 55 -33.31 -10.57 0.45
N GLY A 56 -32.29 -11.38 0.08
CA GLY A 56 -32.50 -12.75 -0.42
C GLY A 56 -32.34 -13.86 0.63
N LEU A 57 -31.57 -13.64 1.69
CA LEU A 57 -31.20 -14.68 2.63
C LEU A 57 -31.61 -14.33 4.08
N ASP A 58 -31.07 -13.26 4.65
CA ASP A 58 -31.36 -12.82 6.02
C ASP A 58 -31.10 -11.34 6.20
N TRP A 59 -32.13 -10.62 6.62
CA TRP A 59 -32.05 -9.17 6.76
C TRP A 59 -31.13 -8.73 7.90
N LEU A 60 -31.07 -9.49 9.00
CA LEU A 60 -30.23 -9.16 10.16
C LEU A 60 -28.75 -9.36 9.85
N THR A 61 -28.42 -10.51 9.27
CA THR A 61 -27.04 -10.83 8.88
C THR A 61 -26.57 -9.90 7.77
N GLY A 62 -27.40 -9.61 6.75
CA GLY A 62 -27.11 -8.67 5.69
C GLY A 62 -26.82 -7.27 6.21
N LEU A 63 -27.63 -6.77 7.17
CA LEU A 63 -27.42 -5.46 7.79
C LEU A 63 -26.12 -5.43 8.62
N ALA A 64 -25.85 -6.47 9.40
CA ALA A 64 -24.63 -6.55 10.20
C ALA A 64 -23.36 -6.54 9.31
N LEU A 65 -23.36 -7.31 8.22
CA LEU A 65 -22.25 -7.32 7.25
C LEU A 65 -22.11 -5.99 6.52
N LEU A 66 -23.22 -5.34 6.16
CA LEU A 66 -23.21 -4.03 5.52
C LEU A 66 -22.59 -2.96 6.43
N LEU A 67 -22.84 -3.00 7.73
CA LEU A 67 -22.22 -2.11 8.72
C LEU A 67 -20.74 -2.47 8.98
N ALA A 68 -20.39 -3.74 8.91
CA ALA A 68 -19.01 -4.20 9.06
C ALA A 68 -18.12 -3.83 7.86
N CYS A 69 -18.68 -3.76 6.65
CA CYS A 69 -17.94 -3.41 5.44
C CYS A 69 -17.16 -2.09 5.53
N PRO A 70 -17.70 -0.94 5.95
CA PRO A 70 -16.95 0.29 6.11
C PRO A 70 -16.10 0.31 7.39
N LEU A 71 -16.47 -0.47 8.40
CA LEU A 71 -15.74 -0.53 9.66
C LEU A 71 -14.35 -1.15 9.50
N ILE A 72 -14.23 -2.22 8.69
CA ILE A 72 -12.97 -2.93 8.46
C ILE A 72 -11.92 -2.03 7.81
N PRO A 73 -12.14 -1.38 6.64
CA PRO A 73 -11.16 -0.48 6.04
C PRO A 73 -10.77 0.68 6.97
N THR A 74 -11.70 1.18 7.79
CA THR A 74 -11.41 2.25 8.76
C THR A 74 -10.49 1.76 9.89
N LEU A 75 -10.72 0.58 10.43
CA LEU A 75 -9.85 -0.03 11.44
C LEU A 75 -8.46 -0.33 10.87
N ILE A 76 -8.39 -0.90 9.66
CA ILE A 76 -7.14 -1.17 8.95
C ILE A 76 -6.36 0.14 8.75
N SER A 77 -7.01 1.19 8.27
CA SER A 77 -6.36 2.48 8.02
C SER A 77 -5.83 3.12 9.32
N GLY A 78 -6.57 2.99 10.41
CA GLY A 78 -6.14 3.42 11.75
C GLY A 78 -4.91 2.65 12.23
N PHE A 79 -4.92 1.33 12.10
CA PHE A 79 -3.81 0.45 12.46
C PHE A 79 -2.54 0.76 11.63
N VAL A 80 -2.68 0.87 10.31
CA VAL A 80 -1.56 1.20 9.41
C VAL A 80 -0.96 2.57 9.73
N ARG A 81 -1.77 3.58 10.08
CA ARG A 81 -1.28 4.90 10.51
C ARG A 81 -0.35 4.84 11.71
N LEU A 82 -0.64 3.96 12.67
CA LEU A 82 0.18 3.78 13.86
C LEU A 82 1.60 3.29 13.52
N PHE A 83 1.73 2.44 12.50
CA PHE A 83 3.01 1.88 12.06
C PHE A 83 3.76 2.77 11.04
N ARG A 84 3.12 3.76 10.45
CA ARG A 84 3.68 4.61 9.38
C ARG A 84 4.88 5.46 9.81
N LYS A 85 4.99 5.81 11.08
CA LYS A 85 6.09 6.64 11.61
C LYS A 85 7.47 6.00 11.43
N ARG A 86 7.56 4.67 11.47
CA ARG A 86 8.82 3.92 11.30
C ARG A 86 9.38 3.95 9.87
N SER A 87 8.55 4.18 8.87
CA SER A 87 8.98 4.21 7.46
C SER A 87 9.79 5.46 7.11
N SER A 88 9.53 6.60 7.77
CA SER A 88 10.25 7.85 7.50
C SER A 88 11.71 7.79 7.96
N ASP A 89 11.98 7.09 9.06
CA ASP A 89 13.32 6.97 9.62
C ASP A 89 14.24 6.14 8.72
N SER A 90 13.73 5.07 8.13
CA SER A 90 14.47 4.24 7.17
C SER A 90 14.87 5.01 5.90
N ARG A 91 13.97 5.89 5.39
CA ARG A 91 14.28 6.73 4.23
C ARG A 91 15.37 7.74 4.52
N ARG A 92 15.36 8.36 5.71
CA ARG A 92 16.38 9.31 6.14
C ARG A 92 17.75 8.64 6.29
N GLU A 93 17.82 7.47 6.91
CA GLU A 93 19.06 6.71 7.04
C GLU A 93 19.64 6.29 5.69
N ARG A 94 18.78 5.86 4.76
CA ARG A 94 19.21 5.56 3.37
C ARG A 94 19.78 6.79 2.67
N ALA A 95 19.10 7.93 2.75
CA ALA A 95 19.56 9.18 2.14
C ALA A 95 20.93 9.62 2.72
N ARG A 96 21.11 9.50 4.05
CA ARG A 96 22.39 9.79 4.71
C ARG A 96 23.51 8.87 4.25
N LEU A 97 23.23 7.57 4.09
CA LEU A 97 24.20 6.62 3.59
C LEU A 97 24.61 6.94 2.15
N THR A 98 23.63 7.21 1.27
CA THR A 98 23.89 7.58 -0.12
C THR A 98 24.74 8.86 -0.21
N ALA A 99 24.41 9.89 0.58
CA ALA A 99 25.21 11.13 0.61
C ALA A 99 26.66 10.85 1.03
N ARG A 100 26.89 9.97 1.99
CA ARG A 100 28.25 9.59 2.42
C ARG A 100 29.01 8.78 1.38
N TYR A 101 28.34 7.89 0.65
CA TYR A 101 28.98 7.17 -0.46
C TYR A 101 29.40 8.15 -1.56
N LEU A 102 28.55 9.10 -1.92
CA LEU A 102 28.87 10.12 -2.92
C LEU A 102 30.05 11.01 -2.47
N ASP A 103 30.06 11.43 -1.21
CA ASP A 103 31.14 12.22 -0.62
C ASP A 103 32.48 11.45 -0.67
N ALA A 104 32.49 10.17 -0.27
CA ALA A 104 33.66 9.33 -0.33
C ALA A 104 34.17 9.12 -1.77
N LEU A 105 33.26 8.90 -2.74
CA LEU A 105 33.62 8.76 -4.15
C LEU A 105 34.18 10.06 -4.75
N SER A 106 33.59 11.19 -4.42
CA SER A 106 34.07 12.51 -4.88
C SER A 106 35.45 12.86 -4.36
N ASN A 107 35.81 12.37 -3.16
CA ASN A 107 37.07 12.64 -2.49
C ASN A 107 38.06 11.44 -2.53
N LEU A 108 37.84 10.47 -3.42
CA LEU A 108 38.59 9.21 -3.45
C LEU A 108 40.11 9.40 -3.58
N VAL A 109 40.53 10.37 -4.42
CA VAL A 109 41.94 10.68 -4.62
C VAL A 109 42.56 11.23 -3.33
N LEU A 110 41.88 12.12 -2.65
CA LEU A 110 42.35 12.72 -1.38
C LEU A 110 42.45 11.66 -0.27
N ILE A 111 41.42 10.79 -0.16
CA ILE A 111 41.39 9.68 0.79
C ILE A 111 42.58 8.74 0.59
N ARG A 112 42.92 8.48 -0.69
CA ARG A 112 44.07 7.62 -1.05
C ARG A 112 45.41 8.26 -0.73
N ILE A 113 45.57 9.56 -1.04
CA ILE A 113 46.80 10.30 -0.73
C ILE A 113 47.06 10.39 0.78
N LEU A 114 46.00 10.60 1.59
CA LEU A 114 46.08 10.70 3.04
C LEU A 114 46.15 9.34 3.74
N GLY A 115 46.15 8.22 3.01
CA GLY A 115 46.16 6.87 3.60
C GLY A 115 44.91 6.57 4.48
N ALA A 116 43.82 7.33 4.30
CA ALA A 116 42.63 7.23 5.14
C ALA A 116 41.61 6.17 4.65
N GLY A 117 41.96 5.35 3.66
CA GLY A 117 41.06 4.38 3.01
C GLY A 117 40.36 3.45 4.02
N GLN A 118 41.12 2.84 4.92
CA GLN A 118 40.57 1.91 5.93
C GLN A 118 39.55 2.57 6.88
N ARG A 119 39.81 3.80 7.31
CA ARG A 119 38.88 4.55 8.19
C ARG A 119 37.56 4.87 7.48
N VAL A 120 37.63 5.24 6.22
CA VAL A 120 36.45 5.54 5.41
C VAL A 120 35.66 4.24 5.12
N GLU A 121 36.34 3.15 4.83
CA GLU A 121 35.72 1.83 4.66
C GLU A 121 34.97 1.39 5.91
N ASP A 122 35.60 1.49 7.09
CA ASP A 122 35.01 1.13 8.37
C ASP A 122 33.78 2.01 8.70
N ASP A 123 33.82 3.33 8.42
CA ASP A 123 32.67 4.23 8.58
C ASP A 123 31.52 3.84 7.65
N LEU A 124 31.81 3.60 6.36
CA LEU A 124 30.82 3.18 5.39
C LEU A 124 30.20 1.81 5.74
N ARG A 125 31.01 0.87 6.17
CA ARG A 125 30.57 -0.45 6.62
C ARG A 125 29.63 -0.35 7.82
N ARG A 126 29.99 0.44 8.84
CA ARG A 126 29.15 0.69 10.02
C ARG A 126 27.82 1.32 9.67
N ARG A 127 27.82 2.33 8.79
CA ARG A 127 26.59 2.96 8.28
C ARG A 127 25.76 2.01 7.44
N GLY A 128 26.42 1.16 6.63
CA GLY A 128 25.77 0.10 5.87
C GLY A 128 25.02 -0.89 6.79
N GLU A 129 25.65 -1.32 7.88
CA GLU A 129 25.02 -2.20 8.87
C GLU A 129 23.86 -1.51 9.61
N THR A 130 24.00 -0.23 9.94
CA THR A 130 22.92 0.55 10.54
C THR A 130 21.73 0.64 9.60
N ASN A 131 21.99 0.93 8.31
CA ASN A 131 20.95 0.98 7.28
C ASN A 131 20.30 -0.40 7.07
N ARG A 132 21.09 -1.48 7.04
CA ARG A 132 20.58 -2.86 6.97
C ARG A 132 19.64 -3.17 8.13
N GLY A 133 20.04 -2.81 9.35
CA GLY A 133 19.20 -2.97 10.54
C GLY A 133 17.89 -2.16 10.46
N ALA A 134 17.94 -0.93 9.94
CA ALA A 134 16.75 -0.10 9.75
C ALA A 134 15.80 -0.70 8.69
N ILE A 135 16.34 -1.22 7.59
CA ILE A 135 15.56 -1.91 6.55
C ILE A 135 14.91 -3.18 7.11
N MET A 136 15.65 -4.01 7.86
CA MET A 136 15.11 -5.23 8.46
C MET A 136 13.97 -4.93 9.45
N LYS A 137 14.11 -3.90 10.28
CA LYS A 137 13.03 -3.43 11.17
C LYS A 137 11.81 -2.93 10.40
N LEU A 138 12.02 -2.25 9.28
CA LEU A 138 10.94 -1.80 8.40
C LEU A 138 10.20 -2.99 7.78
N LEU A 139 10.93 -3.97 7.23
CA LEU A 139 10.37 -5.17 6.62
C LEU A 139 9.59 -6.01 7.65
N ALA A 140 10.16 -6.22 8.84
CA ALA A 140 9.47 -6.92 9.92
C ALA A 140 8.19 -6.19 10.35
N GLY A 141 8.25 -4.86 10.49
CA GLY A 141 7.06 -4.05 10.77
C GLY A 141 5.99 -4.13 9.69
N ASN A 142 6.40 -4.10 8.42
CA ASN A 142 5.49 -4.27 7.29
C ASN A 142 4.85 -5.66 7.28
N GLN A 143 5.65 -6.70 7.56
CA GLN A 143 5.14 -8.07 7.64
C GLN A 143 4.10 -8.25 8.75
N ILE A 144 4.31 -7.64 9.92
CA ILE A 144 3.33 -7.64 11.01
C ILE A 144 2.02 -6.96 10.56
N VAL A 145 2.13 -5.82 9.86
CA VAL A 145 0.94 -5.12 9.34
C VAL A 145 0.16 -6.03 8.38
N ILE A 146 0.85 -6.69 7.44
CA ILE A 146 0.21 -7.62 6.49
C ILE A 146 -0.49 -8.76 7.25
N VAL A 147 0.21 -9.44 8.16
CA VAL A 147 -0.37 -10.57 8.91
C VAL A 147 -1.59 -10.13 9.74
N VAL A 148 -1.55 -8.95 10.35
CA VAL A 148 -2.68 -8.44 11.13
C VAL A 148 -3.85 -8.03 10.22
N VAL A 149 -3.56 -7.35 9.12
CA VAL A 149 -4.60 -6.89 8.19
C VAL A 149 -5.24 -8.08 7.47
N ASP A 150 -4.43 -8.93 6.83
CA ASP A 150 -4.97 -10.03 6.03
C ASP A 150 -5.43 -11.21 6.89
N GLY A 151 -4.74 -11.49 8.00
CA GLY A 151 -5.08 -12.60 8.87
C GLY A 151 -6.16 -12.26 9.89
N LEU A 152 -5.88 -11.32 10.80
CA LEU A 152 -6.76 -11.06 11.94
C LEU A 152 -8.09 -10.43 11.54
N PHE A 153 -8.07 -9.39 10.70
CA PHE A 153 -9.31 -8.71 10.31
C PHE A 153 -10.18 -9.60 9.41
N SER A 154 -9.56 -10.37 8.50
CA SER A 154 -10.27 -11.33 7.67
C SER A 154 -10.90 -12.44 8.50
N LEU A 155 -10.14 -12.98 9.47
CA LEU A 155 -10.64 -14.00 10.38
C LEU A 155 -11.81 -13.47 11.22
N LEU A 156 -11.70 -12.27 11.79
CA LEU A 156 -12.78 -11.66 12.56
C LEU A 156 -14.05 -11.47 11.72
N PHE A 157 -13.92 -11.04 10.47
CA PHE A 157 -15.04 -10.87 9.57
C PHE A 157 -15.75 -12.19 9.27
N ILE A 158 -14.99 -13.24 8.92
CA ILE A 158 -15.54 -14.57 8.65
C ILE A 158 -16.19 -15.15 9.89
N VAL A 159 -15.54 -15.07 11.05
CA VAL A 159 -16.07 -15.60 12.33
C VAL A 159 -17.36 -14.87 12.72
N MET A 160 -17.41 -13.56 12.52
CA MET A 160 -18.63 -12.78 12.77
C MET A 160 -19.77 -13.22 11.83
N ALA A 161 -19.50 -13.34 10.53
CA ALA A 161 -20.50 -13.77 9.55
C ALA A 161 -20.99 -15.20 9.80
N ALA A 162 -20.04 -16.11 10.06
CA ALA A 162 -20.36 -17.51 10.36
C ALA A 162 -21.12 -17.64 11.70
N GLY A 163 -20.73 -16.90 12.71
CA GLY A 163 -21.39 -16.86 14.02
C GLY A 163 -22.84 -16.38 13.90
N LEU A 164 -23.07 -15.28 13.19
CA LEU A 164 -24.42 -14.76 12.94
C LEU A 164 -25.26 -15.76 12.13
N ALA A 165 -24.74 -16.31 11.03
CA ALA A 165 -25.44 -17.30 10.23
C ALA A 165 -25.81 -18.54 11.05
N MET A 166 -24.90 -19.03 11.90
CA MET A 166 -25.11 -20.16 12.78
C MET A 166 -26.18 -19.89 13.83
N MET A 167 -26.15 -18.72 14.48
CA MET A 167 -27.17 -18.31 15.46
C MET A 167 -28.56 -18.23 14.82
N ARG A 168 -28.66 -17.66 13.61
CA ARG A 168 -29.93 -17.55 12.90
C ARG A 168 -30.46 -18.90 12.44
N TRP A 169 -29.56 -19.81 12.01
CA TRP A 169 -29.94 -21.18 11.66
C TRP A 169 -30.44 -21.96 12.87
N GLN A 170 -29.75 -21.90 14.02
CA GLN A 170 -30.17 -22.56 15.25
C GLN A 170 -31.49 -21.98 15.81
N GLY A 171 -31.76 -20.70 15.59
CA GLY A 171 -33.02 -20.05 15.89
C GLY A 171 -34.18 -20.48 14.97
N GLY A 172 -33.89 -21.17 13.86
CA GLY A 172 -34.89 -21.59 12.90
C GLY A 172 -35.33 -20.50 11.92
N ASP A 173 -34.65 -19.35 11.94
CA ASP A 173 -35.00 -18.19 11.10
C ASP A 173 -34.53 -18.35 9.66
N ILE A 174 -33.46 -19.12 9.43
CA ILE A 174 -32.91 -19.41 8.09
C ILE A 174 -32.63 -20.88 7.90
N SER A 175 -32.61 -21.33 6.64
CA SER A 175 -32.24 -22.70 6.28
C SER A 175 -30.73 -22.94 6.40
N ALA A 176 -30.31 -24.19 6.56
CA ALA A 176 -28.91 -24.58 6.55
C ALA A 176 -28.21 -24.14 5.25
N THR A 177 -28.91 -24.24 4.10
CA THR A 177 -28.42 -23.78 2.79
C THR A 177 -28.15 -22.29 2.79
N SER A 178 -29.07 -21.49 3.34
CA SER A 178 -28.90 -20.03 3.45
C SER A 178 -27.71 -19.68 4.35
N ALA A 179 -27.56 -20.37 5.50
CA ALA A 179 -26.42 -20.16 6.40
C ALA A 179 -25.08 -20.46 5.68
N MET A 180 -25.00 -21.56 4.95
CA MET A 180 -23.81 -21.93 4.22
C MET A 180 -23.50 -20.93 3.09
N THR A 181 -24.52 -20.44 2.40
CA THR A 181 -24.38 -19.43 1.34
C THR A 181 -23.85 -18.11 1.92
N ILE A 182 -24.34 -17.67 3.07
CA ILE A 182 -23.84 -16.47 3.75
C ILE A 182 -22.36 -16.60 4.10
N VAL A 183 -21.92 -17.76 4.60
CA VAL A 183 -20.50 -17.99 4.92
C VAL A 183 -19.64 -17.94 3.65
N LEU A 184 -20.07 -18.60 2.58
CA LEU A 184 -19.35 -18.58 1.31
C LEU A 184 -19.25 -17.17 0.72
N LEU A 185 -20.36 -16.41 0.73
CA LEU A 185 -20.38 -15.02 0.27
C LEU A 185 -19.49 -14.13 1.13
N SER A 186 -19.40 -14.39 2.44
CA SER A 186 -18.52 -13.63 3.35
C SER A 186 -17.04 -13.83 3.00
N VAL A 187 -16.64 -15.05 2.63
CA VAL A 187 -15.27 -15.32 2.16
C VAL A 187 -14.98 -14.57 0.86
N LEU A 188 -15.94 -14.55 -0.07
CA LEU A 188 -15.80 -13.84 -1.34
C LEU A 188 -15.68 -12.32 -1.15
N LEU A 189 -16.26 -11.76 -0.08
CA LEU A 189 -16.16 -10.34 0.24
C LEU A 189 -14.78 -9.89 0.72
N LEU A 190 -13.90 -10.79 1.13
CA LEU A 190 -12.58 -10.43 1.66
C LEU A 190 -11.72 -9.74 0.62
N GLU A 191 -11.70 -10.25 -0.61
CA GLU A 191 -10.87 -9.68 -1.69
C GLU A 191 -11.21 -8.23 -2.00
N PRO A 192 -12.48 -7.85 -2.29
CA PRO A 192 -12.84 -6.45 -2.48
C PRO A 192 -12.54 -5.56 -1.26
N LEU A 193 -12.70 -6.08 -0.03
CA LEU A 193 -12.42 -5.32 1.19
C LEU A 193 -10.92 -5.03 1.34
N HIS A 194 -10.05 -5.97 1.00
CA HIS A 194 -8.59 -5.76 0.96
C HIS A 194 -8.20 -4.74 -0.11
N GLN A 195 -8.82 -4.79 -1.29
CA GLN A 195 -8.59 -3.81 -2.36
C GLN A 195 -8.98 -2.39 -1.91
N VAL A 196 -10.13 -2.22 -1.27
CA VAL A 196 -10.55 -0.92 -0.69
C VAL A 196 -9.51 -0.42 0.31
N ALA A 197 -9.01 -1.28 1.20
CA ALA A 197 -7.97 -0.91 2.17
C ALA A 197 -6.66 -0.49 1.48
N ALA A 198 -6.25 -1.18 0.42
CA ALA A 198 -5.07 -0.86 -0.37
C ALA A 198 -5.22 0.50 -1.08
N PHE A 199 -6.38 0.80 -1.66
CA PHE A 199 -6.67 2.10 -2.28
C PHE A 199 -6.62 3.25 -1.28
N PHE A 200 -7.17 3.07 -0.08
CA PHE A 200 -7.03 4.06 1.00
C PHE A 200 -5.56 4.30 1.38
N TYR A 201 -4.76 3.25 1.40
CA TYR A 201 -3.33 3.35 1.70
C TYR A 201 -2.57 4.14 0.63
N ILE A 202 -2.81 3.86 -0.65
CA ILE A 202 -2.18 4.53 -1.80
C ILE A 202 -2.64 5.98 -1.89
N GLY A 203 -3.95 6.24 -1.79
CA GLY A 203 -4.53 7.58 -1.86
C GLY A 203 -4.00 8.52 -0.78
N MET A 204 -3.88 8.04 0.46
CA MET A 204 -3.27 8.83 1.55
C MET A 204 -1.77 9.05 1.36
N GLY A 205 -1.07 8.16 0.65
CA GLY A 205 0.34 8.32 0.28
C GLY A 205 0.55 9.44 -0.73
N GLY A 206 -0.31 9.52 -1.74
CA GLY A 206 -0.27 10.54 -2.78
C GLY A 206 -0.51 11.96 -2.27
N ILE A 207 -1.49 12.16 -1.40
CA ILE A 207 -1.80 13.47 -0.81
C ILE A 207 -0.65 13.98 0.08
N ALA A 208 0.08 13.08 0.73
CA ALA A 208 1.22 13.46 1.58
C ALA A 208 2.49 13.85 0.79
N SER A 209 2.57 13.52 -0.50
CA SER A 209 3.70 13.89 -1.38
C SER A 209 3.49 15.21 -2.12
N GLN A 210 2.29 15.80 -2.04
CA GLN A 210 1.98 17.10 -2.65
C GLN A 210 2.25 18.31 -1.71
N LYS A 211 2.66 18.07 -0.47
CA LYS A 211 3.13 19.09 0.48
C LYS A 211 4.65 19.03 0.63
#